data_508843ea4abfb556e2bf3fa36de7a905
#
_entry.id   508843ea4abfb556e2bf3fa36de7a905
#
_cell.length_a   1.000
_cell.length_b   1.000
_cell.length_c   1.000
_cell.angle_alpha   90.00
_cell.angle_beta   90.00
_cell.angle_gamma   90.00
#
_symmetry.space_group_name_H-M   'P 1'
#
loop_
_entity.id
_entity.type
_entity.pdbx_description
1 polymer ?
#
loop_
_entity_poly.entity_id
_entity_poly.type
_entity_poly.pdbx_seq_one_letter_code
_entity_poly.pdbx_strand_id
1 'polypeptide(L)'
;MPQEIAPIAVRPSTLSGISEQMVVSHYENNYGNAVRTLNAVRRELATLDAGTPPHRLRGLKREEHSLMGSVALHELYFGNLGGFRRAGPNSGLGRPDWHEVPDAFAAEITADFGSASAWRREFVRTAQSLAGGSGWVLLTYSRRQKRFWNQIATDHSQAAVDAAPVLILDMYEHAYHMDFGVNAAAYIDTFFRNINWEAVLKRIATTQNDRPPLNEDPSSTTDTPSLSVEELAAHIANGSGVQIVDARQRDHMSRHVDLMAGATWRDPDRVEEWIAELTPDKPVAVYCAYGFDVGCNVTKTLIERGFDARFVRGGVAAWYASGGARALRPTAG
;
A
#
# COMPACT_ATOMS: atom_id res chain seq x y z
N MET A 1 2.34 -3.38 -20.36
CA MET A 1 1.40 -4.02 -19.43
C MET A 1 0.74 -2.93 -18.60
N PRO A 2 -0.51 -3.09 -18.16
CA PRO A 2 -1.13 -2.15 -17.22
C PRO A 2 -0.40 -2.18 -15.87
N GLN A 3 -0.48 -1.07 -15.14
CA GLN A 3 -0.03 -0.99 -13.76
C GLN A 3 -1.07 -1.68 -12.88
N GLU A 4 -0.63 -2.64 -12.07
CA GLU A 4 -1.48 -3.30 -11.09
C GLU A 4 -1.49 -2.54 -9.76
N ILE A 5 -2.54 -2.74 -8.99
CA ILE A 5 -2.63 -2.21 -7.62
C ILE A 5 -1.74 -3.08 -6.72
N ALA A 6 -0.71 -2.48 -6.13
CA ALA A 6 0.07 -3.15 -5.09
C ALA A 6 -0.77 -3.27 -3.81
N PRO A 7 -0.77 -4.44 -3.14
CA PRO A 7 -1.41 -4.59 -1.84
C PRO A 7 -0.87 -3.60 -0.82
N ILE A 8 -1.73 -3.11 0.09
CA ILE A 8 -1.26 -2.23 1.16
C ILE A 8 -0.29 -2.98 2.08
N ALA A 9 0.89 -2.43 2.28
CA ALA A 9 1.98 -3.09 3.00
C ALA A 9 1.79 -3.16 4.53
N VAL A 10 0.86 -2.39 5.08
CA VAL A 10 0.62 -2.27 6.52
C VAL A 10 -0.84 -2.54 6.85
N ARG A 11 -1.11 -3.09 8.03
CA ARG A 11 -2.48 -3.14 8.57
C ARG A 11 -2.83 -1.76 9.16
N PRO A 12 -3.73 -0.97 8.57
CA PRO A 12 -3.99 0.39 9.01
C PRO A 12 -4.37 0.50 10.49
N SER A 13 -5.15 -0.44 11.02
CA SER A 13 -5.57 -0.48 12.42
C SER A 13 -4.44 -0.68 13.43
N THR A 14 -3.22 -1.01 12.97
CA THR A 14 -2.05 -1.19 13.85
C THR A 14 -1.18 0.07 13.98
N LEU A 15 -1.48 1.11 13.22
CA LEU A 15 -0.75 2.35 13.27
C LEU A 15 -1.08 3.15 14.55
N SER A 16 -0.07 3.82 15.10
CA SER A 16 -0.23 4.62 16.32
C SER A 16 -0.50 6.08 15.96
N GLY A 17 -1.71 6.55 16.25
CA GLY A 17 -2.09 7.95 16.04
C GLY A 17 -2.42 8.33 14.60
N ILE A 18 -2.49 7.37 13.69
CA ILE A 18 -3.01 7.50 12.33
C ILE A 18 -4.24 6.63 12.22
N SER A 19 -5.38 7.18 11.83
CA SER A 19 -6.63 6.42 11.76
C SER A 19 -6.65 5.47 10.56
N GLU A 20 -7.31 4.32 10.73
CA GLU A 20 -7.59 3.39 9.64
C GLU A 20 -8.34 4.09 8.50
N GLN A 21 -9.31 4.96 8.84
CA GLN A 21 -10.11 5.69 7.86
C GLN A 21 -9.24 6.59 6.96
N MET A 22 -8.26 7.31 7.53
CA MET A 22 -7.35 8.16 6.76
C MET A 22 -6.48 7.32 5.83
N VAL A 23 -5.88 6.23 6.32
CA VAL A 23 -5.02 5.37 5.51
C VAL A 23 -5.79 4.70 4.38
N VAL A 24 -6.99 4.19 4.66
CA VAL A 24 -7.85 3.56 3.65
C VAL A 24 -8.29 4.57 2.60
N SER A 25 -8.71 5.78 3.01
CA SER A 25 -9.06 6.86 2.08
C SER A 25 -7.89 7.26 1.19
N HIS A 26 -6.71 7.41 1.76
CA HIS A 26 -5.48 7.72 1.03
C HIS A 26 -5.14 6.62 0.01
N TYR A 27 -5.22 5.34 0.41
CA TYR A 27 -4.93 4.21 -0.46
C TYR A 27 -5.96 4.05 -1.58
N GLU A 28 -7.26 4.05 -1.27
CA GLU A 28 -8.32 3.81 -2.26
C GLU A 28 -8.50 5.00 -3.23
N ASN A 29 -8.47 6.23 -2.70
CA ASN A 29 -8.80 7.41 -3.49
C ASN A 29 -7.59 8.05 -4.15
N ASN A 30 -6.46 8.26 -3.44
CA ASN A 30 -5.29 8.93 -4.01
C ASN A 30 -4.43 7.95 -4.80
N TYR A 31 -3.92 6.90 -4.16
CA TYR A 31 -3.10 5.89 -4.82
C TYR A 31 -3.90 5.12 -5.89
N GLY A 32 -5.07 4.61 -5.55
CA GLY A 32 -5.92 3.87 -6.50
C GLY A 32 -6.30 4.71 -7.71
N ASN A 33 -6.63 6.01 -7.51
CA ASN A 33 -6.90 6.92 -8.63
C ASN A 33 -5.66 7.12 -9.51
N ALA A 34 -4.47 7.28 -8.93
CA ALA A 34 -3.23 7.43 -9.69
C ALA A 34 -2.98 6.21 -10.60
N VAL A 35 -3.18 4.98 -10.10
CA VAL A 35 -3.04 3.75 -10.90
C VAL A 35 -4.07 3.67 -12.02
N ARG A 36 -5.35 3.94 -11.72
CA ARG A 36 -6.42 3.91 -12.74
C ARG A 36 -6.19 4.94 -13.83
N THR A 37 -5.80 6.17 -13.45
CA THR A 37 -5.53 7.26 -14.40
C THR A 37 -4.29 6.98 -15.22
N LEU A 38 -3.21 6.45 -14.63
CA LEU A 38 -2.01 6.02 -15.35
C LEU A 38 -2.35 4.99 -16.44
N ASN A 39 -3.18 4.01 -16.10
CA ASN A 39 -3.63 3.01 -17.07
C ASN A 39 -4.50 3.62 -18.18
N ALA A 40 -5.34 4.61 -17.86
CA ALA A 40 -6.12 5.32 -18.88
C ALA A 40 -5.22 6.12 -19.83
N VAL A 41 -4.26 6.89 -19.29
CA VAL A 41 -3.28 7.66 -20.09
C VAL A 41 -2.46 6.74 -21.00
N ARG A 42 -1.99 5.59 -20.49
CA ARG A 42 -1.24 4.62 -21.28
C ARG A 42 -2.08 4.01 -22.41
N ARG A 43 -3.37 3.72 -22.17
CA ARG A 43 -4.28 3.29 -23.24
C ARG A 43 -4.45 4.36 -24.31
N GLU A 44 -4.62 5.63 -23.91
CA GLU A 44 -4.72 6.74 -24.86
C GLU A 44 -3.43 6.89 -25.67
N LEU A 45 -2.25 6.87 -25.03
CA LEU A 45 -0.96 6.90 -25.71
C LEU A 45 -0.81 5.79 -26.75
N ALA A 46 -1.32 4.59 -26.47
CA ALA A 46 -1.26 3.45 -27.39
C ALA A 46 -2.15 3.61 -28.65
N THR A 47 -3.13 4.52 -28.62
CA THR A 47 -4.02 4.79 -29.75
C THR A 47 -3.60 5.99 -30.60
N LEU A 48 -2.53 6.68 -30.22
CA LEU A 48 -2.03 7.84 -31.00
C LEU A 48 -1.41 7.39 -32.32
N ASP A 49 -1.63 8.18 -33.33
CA ASP A 49 -1.08 8.00 -34.68
C ASP A 49 -0.03 9.07 -35.05
N ALA A 50 0.59 8.93 -36.23
CA ALA A 50 1.57 9.86 -36.72
C ALA A 50 1.02 11.28 -36.97
N GLY A 51 -0.29 11.45 -37.09
CA GLY A 51 -0.95 12.75 -37.26
C GLY A 51 -1.26 13.42 -35.92
N THR A 52 -1.02 12.78 -34.80
CA THR A 52 -1.30 13.36 -33.48
C THR A 52 -0.47 14.63 -33.23
N PRO A 53 -1.15 15.77 -32.91
CA PRO A 53 -0.43 17.02 -32.66
C PRO A 53 0.59 16.90 -31.52
N PRO A 54 1.82 17.44 -31.67
CA PRO A 54 2.88 17.30 -30.68
C PRO A 54 2.53 17.78 -29.27
N HIS A 55 1.67 18.78 -29.15
CA HIS A 55 1.22 19.31 -27.84
C HIS A 55 0.36 18.28 -27.06
N ARG A 56 -0.47 17.49 -27.76
CA ARG A 56 -1.28 16.41 -27.14
C ARG A 56 -0.37 15.31 -26.62
N LEU A 57 0.57 14.83 -27.45
CA LEU A 57 1.55 13.83 -27.03
C LEU A 57 2.38 14.33 -25.83
N ARG A 58 2.83 15.59 -25.88
CA ARG A 58 3.59 16.19 -24.76
C ARG A 58 2.75 16.26 -23.47
N GLY A 59 1.47 16.61 -23.58
CA GLY A 59 0.54 16.62 -22.43
C GLY A 59 0.41 15.26 -21.79
N LEU A 60 0.11 14.24 -22.59
CA LEU A 60 -0.03 12.86 -22.13
C LEU A 60 1.28 12.31 -21.53
N LYS A 61 2.43 12.65 -22.10
CA LYS A 61 3.73 12.22 -21.56
C LYS A 61 4.08 12.88 -20.23
N ARG A 62 3.67 14.13 -20.01
CA ARG A 62 3.81 14.80 -18.70
C ARG A 62 2.90 14.16 -17.67
N GLU A 63 1.66 13.87 -18.05
CA GLU A 63 0.69 13.22 -17.18
C GLU A 63 1.14 11.80 -16.82
N GLU A 64 1.59 11.01 -17.80
CA GLU A 64 2.15 9.69 -17.57
C GLU A 64 3.30 9.74 -16.56
N HIS A 65 4.24 10.68 -16.74
CA HIS A 65 5.40 10.83 -15.86
C HIS A 65 5.00 11.21 -14.42
N SER A 66 4.08 12.15 -14.27
CA SER A 66 3.55 12.56 -12.95
C SER A 66 2.84 11.40 -12.26
N LEU A 67 1.99 10.66 -12.98
CA LEU A 67 1.25 9.52 -12.43
C LEU A 67 2.18 8.34 -12.07
N MET A 68 3.22 8.07 -12.87
CA MET A 68 4.23 7.07 -12.52
C MET A 68 4.94 7.43 -11.21
N GLY A 69 5.30 8.69 -11.05
CA GLY A 69 5.87 9.18 -9.80
C GLY A 69 4.90 9.06 -8.62
N SER A 70 3.63 9.46 -8.83
CA SER A 70 2.59 9.33 -7.82
C SER A 70 2.41 7.89 -7.36
N VAL A 71 2.28 6.94 -8.28
CA VAL A 71 2.16 5.52 -7.96
C VAL A 71 3.36 5.04 -7.14
N ALA A 72 4.58 5.28 -7.64
CA ALA A 72 5.79 4.82 -6.97
C ALA A 72 5.98 5.43 -5.56
N LEU A 73 5.71 6.73 -5.41
CA LEU A 73 5.87 7.42 -4.13
C LEU A 73 4.83 6.95 -3.10
N HIS A 74 3.58 6.70 -3.51
CA HIS A 74 2.57 6.14 -2.61
C HIS A 74 2.91 4.70 -2.18
N GLU A 75 3.35 3.84 -3.10
CA GLU A 75 3.77 2.47 -2.77
C GLU A 75 4.93 2.48 -1.77
N LEU A 76 5.92 3.35 -1.98
CA LEU A 76 7.05 3.54 -1.08
C LEU A 76 6.60 4.14 0.27
N TYR A 77 5.66 5.08 0.27
CA TYR A 77 5.10 5.67 1.49
C TYR A 77 4.38 4.62 2.34
N PHE A 78 3.44 3.85 1.77
CA PHE A 78 2.79 2.76 2.50
C PHE A 78 3.77 1.69 2.95
N GLY A 79 4.81 1.40 2.16
CA GLY A 79 5.89 0.51 2.52
C GLY A 79 6.83 1.02 3.63
N ASN A 80 6.80 2.33 3.94
CA ASN A 80 7.51 2.87 5.11
C ASN A 80 6.73 2.71 6.40
N LEU A 81 5.40 2.50 6.32
CA LEU A 81 4.57 2.43 7.51
C LEU A 81 4.64 1.04 8.12
N GLY A 82 4.88 0.99 9.42
CA GLY A 82 4.89 -0.24 10.20
C GLY A 82 4.01 -0.04 11.43
N GLY A 83 2.95 -0.83 11.51
CA GLY A 83 2.12 -0.86 12.70
C GLY A 83 2.78 -1.62 13.84
N PHE A 84 2.21 -1.52 15.02
CA PHE A 84 2.60 -2.32 16.17
C PHE A 84 2.61 -3.81 15.79
N ARG A 85 3.79 -4.42 15.68
CA ARG A 85 3.87 -5.86 15.92
C ARG A 85 3.52 -6.07 17.39
N ARG A 86 2.35 -6.60 17.65
CA ARG A 86 2.03 -7.13 18.97
C ARG A 86 3.13 -8.14 19.28
N ALA A 87 4.05 -7.78 20.15
CA ALA A 87 4.99 -8.74 20.69
C ALA A 87 4.14 -9.89 21.22
N GLY A 88 4.39 -11.11 20.73
CA GLY A 88 3.73 -12.29 21.28
C GLY A 88 3.95 -12.32 22.81
N PRO A 89 3.09 -12.98 23.58
CA PRO A 89 3.17 -12.98 25.06
C PRO A 89 4.52 -13.43 25.61
N ASN A 90 5.41 -13.99 24.80
CA ASN A 90 6.73 -14.51 25.17
C ASN A 90 7.91 -13.75 24.54
N SER A 91 7.71 -12.57 23.94
CA SER A 91 8.81 -11.94 23.18
C SER A 91 9.83 -11.21 24.05
N GLY A 92 9.69 -11.14 25.38
CA GLY A 92 10.72 -10.55 26.29
C GLY A 92 11.23 -9.15 25.90
N LEU A 93 10.82 -8.65 24.73
CA LEU A 93 11.15 -7.35 24.18
C LEU A 93 10.18 -6.35 24.80
N GLY A 94 10.67 -5.56 25.73
CA GLY A 94 10.03 -4.33 26.14
C GLY A 94 9.62 -3.54 24.89
N ARG A 95 8.60 -2.67 25.01
CA ARG A 95 8.20 -1.74 23.95
C ARG A 95 9.46 -1.12 23.35
N PRO A 96 9.80 -1.37 22.07
CA PRO A 96 10.83 -0.56 21.43
C PRO A 96 10.37 0.89 21.53
N ASP A 97 11.25 1.75 21.98
CA ASP A 97 10.97 3.19 21.95
C ASP A 97 11.06 3.63 20.48
N TRP A 98 9.93 3.56 19.77
CA TRP A 98 9.82 3.87 18.35
C TRP A 98 10.18 5.31 18.01
N HIS A 99 10.51 6.11 19.03
CA HIS A 99 11.04 7.45 18.88
C HIS A 99 12.53 7.48 18.55
N GLU A 100 13.25 6.38 18.76
CA GLU A 100 14.67 6.30 18.50
C GLU A 100 14.94 5.73 17.10
N VAL A 101 15.83 6.44 16.41
CA VAL A 101 16.38 5.97 15.14
C VAL A 101 17.29 4.76 15.44
N PRO A 102 17.08 3.60 14.81
CA PRO A 102 17.90 2.42 15.07
C PRO A 102 19.39 2.68 14.79
N ASP A 103 20.28 2.09 15.61
CA ASP A 103 21.73 2.21 15.42
C ASP A 103 22.18 1.80 14.01
N ALA A 104 21.57 0.75 13.44
CA ALA A 104 21.87 0.32 12.08
C ALA A 104 21.57 1.41 11.04
N PHE A 105 20.44 2.13 11.18
CA PHE A 105 20.13 3.25 10.29
C PHE A 105 21.03 4.46 10.59
N ALA A 106 21.33 4.73 11.87
CA ALA A 106 22.24 5.81 12.26
C ALA A 106 23.63 5.61 11.65
N ALA A 107 24.13 4.37 11.62
CA ALA A 107 25.41 4.05 10.97
C ALA A 107 25.41 4.40 9.48
N GLU A 108 24.33 4.11 8.76
CA GLU A 108 24.21 4.38 7.32
C GLU A 108 24.27 5.87 6.96
N ILE A 109 23.68 6.73 7.80
CA ILE A 109 23.49 8.14 7.45
C ILE A 109 24.51 9.09 8.11
N THR A 110 25.26 8.62 9.10
CA THR A 110 26.14 9.48 9.91
C THR A 110 27.24 10.14 9.08
N ALA A 111 27.77 9.45 8.06
CA ALA A 111 28.80 10.01 7.19
C ALA A 111 28.31 11.27 6.44
N ASP A 112 27.04 11.32 6.08
CA ASP A 112 26.46 12.40 5.27
C ASP A 112 25.86 13.53 6.12
N PHE A 113 25.31 13.20 7.30
CA PHE A 113 24.59 14.17 8.15
C PHE A 113 25.30 14.47 9.49
N GLY A 114 26.42 13.81 9.78
CA GLY A 114 27.14 13.92 11.04
C GLY A 114 26.53 13.15 12.21
N SER A 115 25.21 12.99 12.25
CA SER A 115 24.51 12.14 13.21
C SER A 115 23.05 11.89 12.81
N ALA A 116 22.44 10.85 13.37
CA ALA A 116 21.00 10.58 13.19
C ALA A 116 20.12 11.74 13.68
N SER A 117 20.49 12.40 14.75
CA SER A 117 19.78 13.57 15.26
C SER A 117 19.88 14.78 14.32
N ALA A 118 21.02 14.99 13.66
CA ALA A 118 21.18 16.05 12.68
C ALA A 118 20.33 15.77 11.43
N TRP A 119 20.36 14.53 10.92
CA TRP A 119 19.50 14.09 9.85
C TRP A 119 18.02 14.31 10.18
N ARG A 120 17.54 13.82 11.33
CA ARG A 120 16.14 13.97 11.74
C ARG A 120 15.72 15.43 11.80
N ARG A 121 16.53 16.30 12.37
CA ARG A 121 16.23 17.76 12.42
C ARG A 121 16.09 18.35 11.03
N GLU A 122 16.96 17.98 10.09
CA GLU A 122 16.91 18.47 8.72
C GLU A 122 15.66 17.92 8.02
N PHE A 123 15.39 16.61 8.11
CA PHE A 123 14.21 15.97 7.52
C PHE A 123 12.90 16.60 8.03
N VAL A 124 12.77 16.79 9.33
CA VAL A 124 11.60 17.44 9.96
C VAL A 124 11.44 18.90 9.48
N ARG A 125 12.52 19.68 9.43
CA ARG A 125 12.46 21.06 8.92
C ARG A 125 12.09 21.09 7.44
N THR A 126 12.60 20.17 6.67
CA THR A 126 12.24 19.99 5.26
C THR A 126 10.73 19.71 5.13
N ALA A 127 10.17 18.82 5.95
CA ALA A 127 8.75 18.54 5.97
C ALA A 127 7.91 19.77 6.41
N GLN A 128 8.34 20.45 7.45
CA GLN A 128 7.68 21.68 7.92
C GLN A 128 7.67 22.80 6.87
N SER A 129 8.68 22.85 6.00
CA SER A 129 8.72 23.85 4.92
C SER A 129 7.65 23.62 3.83
N LEU A 130 7.05 22.42 3.80
CA LEU A 130 5.93 22.07 2.92
C LEU A 130 4.56 22.21 3.62
N ALA A 131 4.53 22.53 4.92
CA ALA A 131 3.27 22.66 5.65
C ALA A 131 2.40 23.80 5.08
N GLY A 132 1.12 23.48 4.85
CA GLY A 132 0.18 24.40 4.18
C GLY A 132 0.31 24.42 2.66
N GLY A 133 1.13 23.55 2.08
CA GLY A 133 1.28 23.30 0.65
C GLY A 133 1.14 21.82 0.34
N SER A 134 1.84 21.41 -0.71
CA SER A 134 1.82 20.02 -1.20
C SER A 134 3.23 19.56 -1.53
N GLY A 135 3.50 18.27 -1.38
CA GLY A 135 4.76 17.69 -1.80
C GLY A 135 5.16 16.46 -0.99
N TRP A 136 6.39 16.05 -1.21
CA TRP A 136 7.00 14.89 -0.58
C TRP A 136 8.35 15.27 0.03
N VAL A 137 8.68 14.65 1.14
CA VAL A 137 10.04 14.66 1.66
C VAL A 137 10.63 13.27 1.52
N LEU A 138 11.79 13.21 0.90
CA LEU A 138 12.44 11.96 0.55
C LEU A 138 13.84 11.94 1.20
N LEU A 139 14.15 10.91 1.97
CA LEU A 139 15.56 10.55 2.17
C LEU A 139 15.97 9.75 0.94
N THR A 140 16.95 10.23 0.22
CA THR A 140 17.32 9.72 -1.09
C THR A 140 18.80 9.34 -1.10
N TYR A 141 19.15 8.24 -1.79
CA TYR A 141 20.54 7.82 -2.02
C TYR A 141 20.94 8.05 -3.46
N SER A 142 22.01 8.81 -3.68
CA SER A 142 22.65 8.93 -5.01
C SER A 142 23.64 7.78 -5.23
N ARG A 143 23.39 6.96 -6.24
CA ARG A 143 24.32 5.90 -6.63
C ARG A 143 25.63 6.45 -7.15
N ARG A 144 25.58 7.57 -7.88
CA ARG A 144 26.75 8.25 -8.43
C ARG A 144 27.64 8.85 -7.35
N GLN A 145 27.02 9.58 -6.37
CA GLN A 145 27.75 10.25 -5.30
C GLN A 145 27.98 9.35 -4.09
N LYS A 146 27.32 8.20 -4.03
CA LYS A 146 27.34 7.24 -2.89
C LYS A 146 27.04 7.91 -1.55
N ARG A 147 26.01 8.80 -1.55
CA ARG A 147 25.61 9.55 -0.36
C ARG A 147 24.10 9.72 -0.25
N PHE A 148 23.65 9.98 0.97
CA PHE A 148 22.28 10.33 1.28
C PHE A 148 22.08 11.84 1.35
N TRP A 149 20.88 12.31 1.01
CA TRP A 149 20.40 13.66 1.28
C TRP A 149 18.88 13.70 1.43
N ASN A 150 18.36 14.72 2.13
CA ASN A 150 16.93 14.98 2.17
C ASN A 150 16.52 15.81 0.95
N GLN A 151 15.54 15.34 0.21
CA GLN A 151 15.02 15.97 -1.00
C GLN A 151 13.59 16.46 -0.77
N ILE A 152 13.25 17.64 -1.27
CA ILE A 152 11.87 18.07 -1.50
C ILE A 152 11.46 17.69 -2.93
N ALA A 153 10.22 17.18 -3.08
CA ALA A 153 9.54 17.08 -4.36
C ALA A 153 8.18 17.76 -4.22
N THR A 154 8.01 18.92 -4.87
CA THR A 154 6.76 19.70 -4.82
C THR A 154 5.67 19.15 -5.72
N ASP A 155 6.00 18.21 -6.58
CA ASP A 155 5.07 17.36 -7.32
C ASP A 155 5.63 15.93 -7.48
N HIS A 156 4.83 15.05 -8.06
CA HIS A 156 5.17 13.62 -8.17
C HIS A 156 6.29 13.33 -9.19
N SER A 157 6.63 14.27 -10.07
CA SER A 157 7.61 14.06 -11.14
C SER A 157 9.04 14.52 -10.81
N GLN A 158 9.28 15.03 -9.60
CA GLN A 158 10.54 15.67 -9.22
C GLN A 158 11.55 14.73 -8.54
N ALA A 159 11.64 13.47 -8.95
CA ALA A 159 12.71 12.60 -8.50
C ALA A 159 14.04 12.92 -9.21
N ALA A 160 15.15 12.93 -8.47
CA ALA A 160 16.47 13.12 -9.07
C ALA A 160 16.86 11.89 -9.91
N VAL A 161 17.52 12.12 -11.05
CA VAL A 161 17.73 11.10 -12.10
C VAL A 161 18.54 9.87 -11.64
N ASP A 162 19.53 10.07 -10.75
CA ASP A 162 20.39 8.97 -10.26
C ASP A 162 20.05 8.56 -8.82
N ALA A 163 18.90 8.98 -8.34
CA ALA A 163 18.51 8.90 -6.95
C ALA A 163 17.49 7.79 -6.68
N ALA A 164 17.67 7.10 -5.55
CA ALA A 164 16.71 6.12 -5.06
C ALA A 164 16.15 6.58 -3.71
N PRO A 165 14.85 6.91 -3.62
CA PRO A 165 14.23 7.22 -2.35
C PRO A 165 14.19 5.99 -1.44
N VAL A 166 14.63 6.15 -0.19
CA VAL A 166 14.68 5.06 0.81
C VAL A 166 13.71 5.26 1.97
N LEU A 167 13.38 6.51 2.30
CA LEU A 167 12.34 6.88 3.24
C LEU A 167 11.53 8.03 2.65
N ILE A 168 10.21 7.92 2.65
CA ILE A 168 9.30 8.85 1.98
C ILE A 168 8.22 9.31 2.96
N LEU A 169 8.04 10.63 3.06
CA LEU A 169 6.96 11.26 3.80
C LEU A 169 6.06 12.03 2.84
N ASP A 170 4.79 11.71 2.85
CA ASP A 170 3.76 12.43 2.12
C ASP A 170 3.31 13.66 2.91
N MET A 171 3.47 14.86 2.33
CA MET A 171 3.06 16.13 2.91
C MET A 171 1.87 16.77 2.18
N TYR A 172 1.20 16.02 1.29
CA TYR A 172 -0.10 16.42 0.78
C TYR A 172 -1.17 16.35 1.88
N GLU A 173 -2.12 17.25 1.89
CA GLU A 173 -3.17 17.30 2.93
C GLU A 173 -3.98 16.01 3.04
N HIS A 174 -4.15 15.27 1.95
CA HIS A 174 -4.87 14.00 1.98
C HIS A 174 -4.18 12.93 2.87
N ALA A 175 -2.89 13.08 3.13
CA ALA A 175 -2.13 12.15 3.97
C ALA A 175 -2.32 12.42 5.47
N TYR A 176 -2.86 13.60 5.88
CA TYR A 176 -2.92 13.94 7.29
C TYR A 176 -4.14 14.78 7.73
N HIS A 177 -4.81 15.49 6.82
CA HIS A 177 -5.83 16.49 7.18
C HIS A 177 -7.01 15.87 7.96
N MET A 178 -7.38 14.64 7.65
CA MET A 178 -8.52 13.97 8.29
C MET A 178 -8.30 13.74 9.81
N ASP A 179 -7.06 13.45 10.22
CA ASP A 179 -6.73 13.18 11.62
C ASP A 179 -6.12 14.39 12.34
N PHE A 180 -5.40 15.23 11.63
CA PHE A 180 -4.58 16.28 12.22
C PHE A 180 -5.03 17.71 11.82
N GLY A 181 -6.00 17.82 10.91
CA GLY A 181 -6.38 19.13 10.35
C GLY A 181 -5.16 19.83 9.76
N VAL A 182 -4.95 21.08 10.15
CA VAL A 182 -3.79 21.89 9.72
C VAL A 182 -2.52 21.65 10.53
N ASN A 183 -2.55 20.75 11.53
CA ASN A 183 -1.41 20.48 12.42
C ASN A 183 -0.41 19.50 11.80
N ALA A 184 0.25 19.91 10.73
CA ALA A 184 1.27 19.13 10.05
C ALA A 184 2.42 18.70 10.98
N ALA A 185 2.75 19.49 12.02
CA ALA A 185 3.81 19.12 12.96
C ALA A 185 3.47 17.86 13.76
N ALA A 186 2.22 17.72 14.22
CA ALA A 186 1.75 16.53 14.91
C ALA A 186 1.73 15.30 13.97
N TYR A 187 1.38 15.49 12.70
CA TYR A 187 1.46 14.44 11.69
C TYR A 187 2.91 13.96 11.48
N ILE A 188 3.85 14.87 11.28
CA ILE A 188 5.26 14.53 11.09
C ILE A 188 5.80 13.73 12.27
N ASP A 189 5.50 14.16 13.50
CA ASP A 189 5.91 13.42 14.70
C ASP A 189 5.26 12.03 14.75
N THR A 190 3.98 11.92 14.39
CA THR A 190 3.27 10.66 14.32
C THR A 190 3.80 9.73 13.22
N PHE A 191 4.20 10.28 12.07
CA PHE A 191 4.87 9.50 11.02
C PHE A 191 6.14 8.83 11.55
N PHE A 192 7.00 9.55 12.27
CA PHE A 192 8.23 8.98 12.85
C PHE A 192 7.94 7.82 13.81
N ARG A 193 6.82 7.83 14.52
CA ARG A 193 6.38 6.73 15.39
C ARG A 193 5.95 5.47 14.63
N ASN A 194 5.66 5.60 13.36
CA ASN A 194 5.13 4.53 12.52
C ASN A 194 6.10 4.09 11.42
N ILE A 195 7.37 4.50 11.45
CA ILE A 195 8.33 4.08 10.44
C ILE A 195 8.68 2.60 10.60
N ASN A 196 8.55 1.84 9.52
CA ASN A 196 9.06 0.49 9.39
C ASN A 196 10.56 0.54 9.05
N TRP A 197 11.38 0.62 10.07
CA TRP A 197 12.83 0.72 9.91
C TRP A 197 13.46 -0.49 9.22
N GLU A 198 12.89 -1.67 9.38
CA GLU A 198 13.35 -2.88 8.69
C GLU A 198 13.18 -2.74 7.17
N ALA A 199 12.03 -2.25 6.71
CA ALA A 199 11.78 -1.99 5.30
C ALA A 199 12.69 -0.88 4.75
N VAL A 200 12.95 0.17 5.53
CA VAL A 200 13.88 1.24 5.16
C VAL A 200 15.30 0.71 5.00
N LEU A 201 15.81 -0.04 5.98
CA LEU A 201 17.16 -0.64 5.94
C LEU A 201 17.32 -1.63 4.78
N LYS A 202 16.31 -2.47 4.54
CA LYS A 202 16.29 -3.38 3.38
C LYS A 202 16.39 -2.60 2.07
N ARG A 203 15.69 -1.49 1.96
CA ARG A 203 15.71 -0.62 0.78
C ARG A 203 17.06 0.05 0.59
N ILE A 204 17.69 0.51 1.68
CA ILE A 204 19.07 1.04 1.67
C ILE A 204 20.03 -0.03 1.12
N ALA A 205 20.04 -1.22 1.72
CA ALA A 205 20.93 -2.31 1.31
C ALA A 205 20.73 -2.71 -0.17
N THR A 206 19.48 -2.76 -0.62
CA THR A 206 19.17 -3.06 -2.03
C THR A 206 19.70 -1.98 -2.98
N THR A 207 19.55 -0.71 -2.58
CA THR A 207 19.95 0.44 -3.40
C THR A 207 21.46 0.57 -3.51
N GLN A 208 22.18 0.32 -2.42
CA GLN A 208 23.66 0.36 -2.39
C GLN A 208 24.31 -0.78 -3.18
N ASN A 209 23.64 -1.94 -3.26
CA ASN A 209 24.14 -3.12 -3.98
C ASN A 209 23.77 -3.17 -5.48
N ASP A 210 23.31 -2.05 -6.06
CA ASP A 210 22.90 -1.93 -7.47
C ASP A 210 21.81 -2.95 -7.90
N ARG A 211 21.12 -3.60 -6.97
CA ARG A 211 19.94 -4.41 -7.26
C ARG A 211 18.74 -3.50 -7.42
N PRO A 212 17.92 -3.68 -8.49
CA PRO A 212 16.63 -2.99 -8.54
C PRO A 212 15.82 -3.35 -7.28
N PRO A 213 15.09 -2.37 -6.67
CA PRO A 213 14.21 -2.68 -5.57
C PRO A 213 13.21 -3.74 -6.06
N LEU A 214 13.24 -4.90 -5.42
CA LEU A 214 12.18 -5.87 -5.60
C LEU A 214 10.96 -5.27 -4.94
N ASN A 215 9.92 -5.00 -5.70
CA ASN A 215 8.58 -4.85 -5.15
C ASN A 215 8.19 -6.24 -4.64
N GLU A 216 8.66 -6.57 -3.44
CA GLU A 216 8.18 -7.77 -2.78
C GLU A 216 6.73 -7.48 -2.38
N ASP A 217 5.82 -8.18 -3.03
CA ASP A 217 4.44 -8.27 -2.60
C ASP A 217 4.43 -8.79 -1.15
N PRO A 218 3.96 -8.02 -0.15
CA PRO A 218 3.93 -8.48 1.24
C PRO A 218 3.12 -9.77 1.41
N SER A 219 2.25 -10.10 0.45
CA SER A 219 1.50 -11.35 0.42
C SER A 219 2.31 -12.52 -0.13
N SER A 220 3.49 -12.29 -0.75
CA SER A 220 4.34 -13.35 -1.32
C SER A 220 5.02 -14.23 -0.27
N THR A 221 4.88 -13.92 1.02
CA THR A 221 5.45 -14.72 2.12
C THR A 221 4.60 -15.94 2.52
N THR A 222 3.44 -16.15 1.88
CA THR A 222 2.59 -17.29 2.16
C THR A 222 2.59 -18.26 0.99
N ASP A 223 2.82 -19.57 1.25
CA ASP A 223 2.65 -20.65 0.26
C ASP A 223 1.18 -20.86 -0.14
N THR A 224 0.27 -19.99 0.30
CA THR A 224 -1.16 -20.09 0.03
C THR A 224 -1.46 -19.57 -1.37
N PRO A 225 -2.14 -20.32 -2.23
CA PRO A 225 -2.56 -19.86 -3.55
C PRO A 225 -3.34 -18.55 -3.49
N SER A 226 -3.00 -17.62 -4.36
CA SER A 226 -3.59 -16.27 -4.39
C SER A 226 -3.94 -15.83 -5.80
N LEU A 227 -4.74 -14.76 -5.90
CA LEU A 227 -5.00 -14.05 -7.16
C LEU A 227 -4.99 -12.53 -6.91
N SER A 228 -4.64 -11.78 -7.93
CA SER A 228 -4.75 -10.31 -7.89
C SER A 228 -6.21 -9.87 -8.06
N VAL A 229 -6.48 -8.60 -7.79
CA VAL A 229 -7.82 -8.03 -8.04
C VAL A 229 -8.12 -7.95 -9.54
N GLU A 230 -7.11 -7.81 -10.38
CA GLU A 230 -7.22 -7.83 -11.84
C GLU A 230 -7.57 -9.24 -12.35
N GLU A 231 -6.92 -10.29 -11.80
CA GLU A 231 -7.24 -11.69 -12.11
C GLU A 231 -8.68 -12.02 -11.68
N LEU A 232 -9.10 -11.56 -10.47
CA LEU A 232 -10.48 -11.74 -10.01
C LEU A 232 -11.47 -11.03 -10.94
N ALA A 233 -11.18 -9.79 -11.35
CA ALA A 233 -12.01 -9.05 -12.29
C ALA A 233 -12.14 -9.78 -13.63
N ALA A 234 -11.05 -10.38 -14.13
CA ALA A 234 -11.08 -11.19 -15.35
C ALA A 234 -11.93 -12.46 -15.18
N HIS A 235 -11.84 -13.15 -14.03
CA HIS A 235 -12.70 -14.30 -13.73
C HIS A 235 -14.19 -13.93 -13.73
N ILE A 236 -14.55 -12.79 -13.13
CA ILE A 236 -15.92 -12.27 -13.10
C ILE A 236 -16.40 -11.94 -14.53
N ALA A 237 -15.60 -11.20 -15.30
CA ALA A 237 -15.95 -10.77 -16.65
C ALA A 237 -16.12 -11.94 -17.62
N ASN A 238 -15.32 -12.99 -17.48
CA ASN A 238 -15.38 -14.20 -18.31
C ASN A 238 -16.49 -15.19 -17.91
N GLY A 239 -17.27 -14.89 -16.88
CA GLY A 239 -18.34 -15.75 -16.40
C GLY A 239 -17.85 -17.11 -15.87
N SER A 240 -16.66 -17.17 -15.28
CA SER A 240 -16.05 -18.42 -14.76
C SER A 240 -16.86 -19.09 -13.65
N GLY A 241 -17.88 -18.42 -13.13
CA GLY A 241 -18.69 -18.90 -12.01
C GLY A 241 -17.96 -18.88 -10.67
N VAL A 242 -16.90 -18.09 -10.55
CA VAL A 242 -16.15 -17.92 -9.31
C VAL A 242 -17.06 -17.53 -8.15
N GLN A 243 -16.95 -18.25 -7.05
CA GLN A 243 -17.65 -17.98 -5.81
C GLN A 243 -16.82 -17.01 -4.97
N ILE A 244 -17.37 -15.85 -4.64
CA ILE A 244 -16.64 -14.80 -3.93
C ILE A 244 -17.05 -14.81 -2.46
N VAL A 245 -16.12 -15.14 -1.57
CA VAL A 245 -16.32 -15.23 -0.13
C VAL A 245 -15.69 -14.02 0.57
N ASP A 246 -16.53 -13.26 1.26
CA ASP A 246 -16.08 -12.24 2.20
C ASP A 246 -15.79 -12.87 3.56
N ALA A 247 -14.53 -12.99 3.92
CA ALA A 247 -14.05 -13.55 5.18
C ALA A 247 -13.60 -12.47 6.17
N ARG A 248 -14.14 -11.25 6.08
CA ARG A 248 -13.86 -10.21 7.09
C ARG A 248 -14.45 -10.62 8.44
N GLN A 249 -13.69 -10.38 9.51
CA GLN A 249 -14.13 -10.68 10.89
C GLN A 249 -15.40 -9.90 11.25
N ARG A 250 -16.16 -10.41 12.21
CA ARG A 250 -17.46 -9.86 12.62
C ARG A 250 -17.40 -8.41 13.09
N ASP A 251 -16.37 -8.06 13.84
CA ASP A 251 -16.15 -6.69 14.33
C ASP A 251 -15.84 -5.71 13.19
N HIS A 252 -15.08 -6.15 12.17
CA HIS A 252 -14.88 -5.38 10.96
C HIS A 252 -16.19 -5.21 10.19
N MET A 253 -16.95 -6.29 10.01
CA MET A 253 -18.25 -6.26 9.33
C MET A 253 -19.30 -5.40 10.02
N SER A 254 -19.23 -5.24 11.34
CA SER A 254 -20.18 -4.38 12.07
C SER A 254 -20.01 -2.89 11.72
N ARG A 255 -18.83 -2.50 11.26
CA ARG A 255 -18.46 -1.12 10.89
C ARG A 255 -18.61 -0.82 9.41
N HIS A 256 -18.84 -1.84 8.57
CA HIS A 256 -18.93 -1.72 7.12
C HIS A 256 -20.24 -2.30 6.59
N VAL A 257 -20.87 -1.57 5.68
CA VAL A 257 -22.16 -1.94 5.09
C VAL A 257 -22.05 -2.47 3.67
N ASP A 258 -20.83 -2.46 3.10
CA ASP A 258 -20.55 -2.81 1.72
C ASP A 258 -19.76 -4.12 1.60
N LEU A 259 -19.92 -4.76 0.44
CA LEU A 259 -19.23 -5.97 0.01
C LEU A 259 -18.65 -5.75 -1.40
N MET A 260 -17.72 -6.59 -1.85
CA MET A 260 -17.48 -6.75 -3.29
C MET A 260 -18.77 -7.20 -3.96
N ALA A 261 -19.11 -6.64 -5.12
CA ALA A 261 -20.29 -7.07 -5.85
C ALA A 261 -20.23 -8.58 -6.16
N GLY A 262 -21.31 -9.30 -5.86
CA GLY A 262 -21.40 -10.76 -6.03
C GLY A 262 -20.80 -11.58 -4.88
N ALA A 263 -20.23 -10.94 -3.85
CA ALA A 263 -19.69 -11.65 -2.70
C ALA A 263 -20.77 -12.01 -1.68
N THR A 264 -20.51 -13.08 -0.93
CA THR A 264 -21.31 -13.47 0.24
C THR A 264 -20.40 -13.47 1.46
N TRP A 265 -20.82 -12.76 2.51
CA TRP A 265 -20.09 -12.79 3.77
C TRP A 265 -20.25 -14.15 4.46
N ARG A 266 -19.15 -14.69 4.93
CA ARG A 266 -19.09 -15.92 5.72
C ARG A 266 -18.17 -15.70 6.91
N ASP A 267 -18.59 -16.21 8.06
CA ASP A 267 -17.82 -16.11 9.30
C ASP A 267 -16.49 -16.87 9.18
N PRO A 268 -15.33 -16.19 9.21
CA PRO A 268 -14.04 -16.86 9.07
C PRO A 268 -13.71 -17.82 10.20
N ASP A 269 -14.32 -17.64 11.40
CA ASP A 269 -14.09 -18.49 12.56
C ASP A 269 -14.98 -19.76 12.56
N ARG A 270 -15.90 -19.87 11.56
CA ARG A 270 -16.91 -20.95 11.48
C ARG A 270 -16.96 -21.60 10.10
N VAL A 271 -15.81 -21.82 9.46
CA VAL A 271 -15.73 -22.32 8.07
C VAL A 271 -16.52 -23.62 7.90
N GLU A 272 -16.45 -24.54 8.87
CA GLU A 272 -17.13 -25.84 8.83
C GLU A 272 -18.67 -25.73 8.79
N GLU A 273 -19.25 -24.63 9.28
CA GLU A 273 -20.71 -24.46 9.30
C GLU A 273 -21.27 -24.08 7.92
N TRP A 274 -20.48 -23.42 7.09
CA TRP A 274 -20.96 -22.88 5.81
C TRP A 274 -20.25 -23.47 4.57
N ILE A 275 -19.20 -24.26 4.75
CA ILE A 275 -18.42 -24.82 3.62
C ILE A 275 -19.30 -25.67 2.68
N ALA A 276 -20.30 -26.37 3.21
CA ALA A 276 -21.26 -27.17 2.44
C ALA A 276 -22.18 -26.33 1.52
N GLU A 277 -22.22 -25.02 1.68
CA GLU A 277 -22.96 -24.12 0.81
C GLU A 277 -22.20 -23.75 -0.45
N LEU A 278 -20.89 -24.04 -0.51
CA LEU A 278 -20.06 -23.83 -1.69
C LEU A 278 -20.24 -24.97 -2.70
N THR A 279 -20.17 -24.65 -3.96
CA THR A 279 -20.20 -25.61 -5.07
C THR A 279 -18.77 -26.16 -5.27
N PRO A 280 -18.50 -27.46 -5.10
CA PRO A 280 -17.15 -28.01 -5.12
C PRO A 280 -16.38 -27.80 -6.42
N ASP A 281 -17.06 -27.89 -7.57
CA ASP A 281 -16.45 -27.80 -8.90
C ASP A 281 -16.21 -26.36 -9.40
N LYS A 282 -16.49 -25.37 -8.56
CA LYS A 282 -16.31 -23.96 -8.91
C LYS A 282 -15.16 -23.34 -8.13
N PRO A 283 -14.31 -22.50 -8.77
CA PRO A 283 -13.26 -21.81 -8.06
C PRO A 283 -13.81 -20.89 -6.97
N VAL A 284 -13.07 -20.75 -5.88
CA VAL A 284 -13.44 -19.90 -4.75
C VAL A 284 -12.40 -18.80 -4.57
N ALA A 285 -12.84 -17.57 -4.62
CA ALA A 285 -12.02 -16.39 -4.29
C ALA A 285 -12.37 -15.91 -2.88
N VAL A 286 -11.42 -15.94 -1.98
CA VAL A 286 -11.60 -15.53 -0.58
C VAL A 286 -10.94 -14.18 -0.36
N TYR A 287 -11.64 -13.21 0.19
CA TYR A 287 -11.03 -11.95 0.59
C TYR A 287 -11.31 -11.60 2.05
N CYS A 288 -10.40 -10.86 2.66
CA CYS A 288 -10.61 -10.15 3.91
C CYS A 288 -10.41 -8.64 3.68
N ALA A 289 -10.19 -7.85 4.72
CA ALA A 289 -10.05 -6.40 4.57
C ALA A 289 -8.85 -6.00 3.68
N TYR A 290 -7.66 -6.59 3.95
CA TYR A 290 -6.41 -6.16 3.36
C TYR A 290 -5.56 -7.30 2.78
N GLY A 291 -6.07 -8.53 2.70
CA GLY A 291 -5.35 -9.69 2.14
C GLY A 291 -4.30 -10.30 3.09
N PHE A 292 -4.45 -10.14 4.40
CA PHE A 292 -3.58 -10.76 5.42
C PHE A 292 -4.14 -12.11 5.90
N ASP A 293 -3.74 -12.54 7.09
CA ASP A 293 -3.90 -13.89 7.66
C ASP A 293 -5.32 -14.47 7.55
N VAL A 294 -6.36 -13.65 7.77
CA VAL A 294 -7.73 -14.17 7.82
C VAL A 294 -8.14 -14.80 6.49
N GLY A 295 -7.94 -14.07 5.37
CA GLY A 295 -8.23 -14.61 4.03
C GLY A 295 -7.37 -15.83 3.70
N CYS A 296 -6.08 -15.79 4.06
CA CYS A 296 -5.16 -16.90 3.84
C CYS A 296 -5.57 -18.14 4.64
N ASN A 297 -5.95 -18.00 5.92
CA ASN A 297 -6.34 -19.12 6.77
C ASN A 297 -7.63 -19.79 6.29
N VAL A 298 -8.65 -18.99 5.92
CA VAL A 298 -9.88 -19.54 5.33
C VAL A 298 -9.58 -20.26 4.02
N THR A 299 -8.72 -19.68 3.15
CA THR A 299 -8.31 -20.31 1.91
C THR A 299 -7.62 -21.66 2.14
N LYS A 300 -6.70 -21.76 3.10
CA LYS A 300 -6.04 -23.03 3.46
C LYS A 300 -7.06 -24.09 3.90
N THR A 301 -7.99 -23.72 4.78
CA THR A 301 -9.06 -24.62 5.23
C THR A 301 -9.90 -25.15 4.05
N LEU A 302 -10.24 -24.27 3.10
CA LEU A 302 -10.98 -24.67 1.90
C LEU A 302 -10.18 -25.62 1.01
N ILE A 303 -8.89 -25.37 0.82
CA ILE A 303 -7.99 -26.27 0.05
C ILE A 303 -7.89 -27.63 0.73
N GLU A 304 -7.73 -27.71 2.05
CA GLU A 304 -7.71 -28.95 2.82
C GLU A 304 -9.01 -29.76 2.67
N ARG A 305 -10.12 -29.08 2.36
CA ARG A 305 -11.44 -29.71 2.07
C ARG A 305 -11.69 -29.97 0.59
N GLY A 306 -10.68 -29.77 -0.27
CA GLY A 306 -10.71 -30.12 -1.70
C GLY A 306 -11.25 -29.07 -2.63
N PHE A 307 -11.41 -27.82 -2.20
CA PHE A 307 -11.83 -26.71 -3.07
C PHE A 307 -10.64 -26.07 -3.81
N ASP A 308 -10.84 -25.64 -5.06
CA ASP A 308 -9.92 -24.74 -5.76
C ASP A 308 -10.10 -23.32 -5.20
N ALA A 309 -9.45 -23.06 -4.08
CA ALA A 309 -9.58 -21.77 -3.37
C ALA A 309 -8.30 -20.95 -3.46
N ARG A 310 -8.47 -19.64 -3.62
CA ARG A 310 -7.39 -18.65 -3.67
C ARG A 310 -7.78 -17.42 -2.87
N PHE A 311 -6.83 -16.85 -2.11
CA PHE A 311 -7.10 -15.57 -1.46
C PHE A 311 -6.82 -14.38 -2.39
N VAL A 312 -7.59 -13.30 -2.24
CA VAL A 312 -7.43 -12.08 -3.00
C VAL A 312 -6.36 -11.21 -2.36
N ARG A 313 -5.23 -11.00 -3.07
CA ARG A 313 -4.16 -10.12 -2.62
C ARG A 313 -4.67 -8.69 -2.38
N GLY A 314 -4.32 -8.10 -1.26
CA GLY A 314 -4.77 -6.77 -0.87
C GLY A 314 -6.25 -6.69 -0.44
N GLY A 315 -7.00 -7.80 -0.51
CA GLY A 315 -8.37 -7.90 -0.02
C GLY A 315 -9.35 -6.92 -0.65
N VAL A 316 -10.39 -6.54 0.12
CA VAL A 316 -11.41 -5.60 -0.37
C VAL A 316 -10.86 -4.19 -0.60
N ALA A 317 -9.82 -3.78 0.14
CA ALA A 317 -9.19 -2.48 -0.05
C ALA A 317 -8.56 -2.36 -1.45
N ALA A 318 -7.80 -3.37 -1.88
CA ALA A 318 -7.22 -3.40 -3.24
C ALA A 318 -8.31 -3.45 -4.32
N TRP A 319 -9.39 -4.21 -4.10
CA TRP A 319 -10.52 -4.25 -5.02
C TRP A 319 -11.15 -2.87 -5.21
N TYR A 320 -11.38 -2.13 -4.13
CA TYR A 320 -11.93 -0.78 -4.22
C TYR A 320 -10.92 0.22 -4.80
N ALA A 321 -9.66 0.09 -4.46
CA ALA A 321 -8.59 0.89 -5.05
C ALA A 321 -8.50 0.68 -6.58
N SER A 322 -8.69 -0.55 -7.07
CA SER A 322 -8.76 -0.85 -8.51
C SER A 322 -10.02 -0.31 -9.21
N GLY A 323 -11.00 0.19 -8.46
CA GLY A 323 -12.30 0.63 -8.97
C GLY A 323 -13.34 -0.49 -9.06
N GLY A 324 -13.11 -1.59 -8.37
CA GLY A 324 -14.03 -2.73 -8.33
C GLY A 324 -15.41 -2.38 -7.75
N ALA A 325 -16.44 -3.03 -8.29
CA ALA A 325 -17.83 -2.74 -7.94
C ALA A 325 -18.14 -3.08 -6.47
N ARG A 326 -18.90 -2.19 -5.82
CA ARG A 326 -19.44 -2.35 -4.47
C ARG A 326 -20.90 -2.80 -4.51
N ALA A 327 -21.31 -3.59 -3.54
CA ALA A 327 -22.71 -3.92 -3.27
C ALA A 327 -23.01 -3.68 -1.80
N LEU A 328 -24.24 -3.32 -1.49
CA LEU A 328 -24.68 -3.25 -0.08
C LEU A 328 -24.85 -4.67 0.47
N ARG A 329 -24.46 -4.85 1.72
CA ARG A 329 -24.73 -6.09 2.44
C ARG A 329 -26.24 -6.28 2.57
N PRO A 330 -26.78 -7.48 2.27
CA PRO A 330 -28.18 -7.77 2.56
C PRO A 330 -28.47 -7.53 4.05
N THR A 331 -29.48 -6.74 4.35
CA THR A 331 -29.98 -6.62 5.72
C THR A 331 -30.52 -7.99 6.14
N ALA A 332 -30.00 -8.51 7.26
CA ALA A 332 -30.61 -9.69 7.86
C ALA A 332 -32.06 -9.35 8.17
N GLY A 333 -33.02 -10.01 7.50
CA GLY A 333 -34.43 -9.92 7.76
C GLY A 333 -34.80 -10.55 9.11
#